data_901b25b99c6574f2fef1bebcda41b154
#
_entry.id   901b25b99c6574f2fef1bebcda41b154
#
_cell.length_a   1.000
_cell.length_b   1.000
_cell.length_c   1.000
_cell.angle_alpha   90.00
_cell.angle_beta   90.00
_cell.angle_gamma   90.00
#
_symmetry.space_group_name_H-M   'P 1'
#
loop_
_entity.id
_entity.type
_entity.pdbx_description
1 polymer ?
#
loop_
_entity_poly.entity_id
_entity_poly.type
_entity_poly.pdbx_seq_one_letter_code
_entity_poly.pdbx_strand_id
1 'polypeptide(L)'
;MSNLFTNLPNDLSNEVFTDLVTSHSVRIERIVSSGQSSPESGWYDKDENEWVLVLEGFGTIVFEDGTETTLNKGDYLTIPAHQKHKVSKTDPDNLTIWLAVFY
;
A
#
# COMPACT_ATOMS: atom_id res chain seq x y z
N MET A 1 -1.96 -24.09 -2.14
CA MET A 1 -1.76 -22.92 -3.02
C MET A 1 -2.35 -21.68 -2.35
N SER A 2 -1.67 -20.58 -2.46
CA SER A 2 -2.12 -19.30 -1.89
C SER A 2 -2.62 -18.37 -2.99
N ASN A 3 -3.52 -17.48 -2.64
CA ASN A 3 -4.11 -16.52 -3.57
C ASN A 3 -4.24 -15.17 -2.87
N LEU A 4 -3.89 -14.10 -3.55
CA LEU A 4 -3.89 -12.75 -2.96
C LEU A 4 -5.30 -12.25 -2.62
N PHE A 5 -6.33 -12.82 -3.23
CA PHE A 5 -7.72 -12.44 -3.00
C PHE A 5 -8.43 -13.33 -1.97
N THR A 6 -7.75 -14.35 -1.43
CA THR A 6 -8.32 -15.27 -0.46
C THR A 6 -7.72 -15.08 0.93
N ASN A 7 -8.37 -15.66 1.94
CA ASN A 7 -7.94 -15.57 3.34
C ASN A 7 -7.73 -14.11 3.78
N LEU A 8 -8.67 -13.26 3.37
CA LEU A 8 -8.65 -11.85 3.78
C LEU A 8 -8.93 -11.74 5.27
N PRO A 9 -8.35 -10.73 5.95
CA PRO A 9 -8.59 -10.54 7.38
C PRO A 9 -10.06 -10.33 7.70
N ASN A 10 -10.53 -10.91 8.81
CA ASN A 10 -11.89 -10.69 9.30
C ASN A 10 -12.04 -9.34 10.00
N ASP A 11 -10.99 -8.92 10.72
CA ASP A 11 -10.97 -7.64 11.42
C ASP A 11 -10.22 -6.62 10.56
N LEU A 12 -10.96 -5.67 10.02
CA LEU A 12 -10.45 -4.60 9.16
C LEU A 12 -10.63 -3.24 9.81
N SER A 13 -10.68 -3.17 11.14
CA SER A 13 -10.70 -1.91 11.87
C SER A 13 -9.42 -1.09 11.67
N ASN A 14 -8.33 -1.77 11.33
CA ASN A 14 -7.07 -1.17 10.90
C ASN A 14 -6.62 -1.82 9.60
N GLU A 15 -5.75 -1.15 8.86
CA GLU A 15 -5.10 -1.78 7.72
C GLU A 15 -4.31 -3.01 8.17
N VAL A 16 -4.29 -4.03 7.34
CA VAL A 16 -3.59 -5.28 7.65
C VAL A 16 -2.45 -5.49 6.67
N PHE A 17 -1.24 -5.59 7.20
CA PHE A 17 0.00 -5.80 6.46
C PHE A 17 0.42 -7.25 6.67
N THR A 18 0.54 -8.01 5.59
CA THR A 18 0.95 -9.42 5.66
C THR A 18 2.19 -9.64 4.82
N ASP A 19 3.26 -10.10 5.46
CA ASP A 19 4.49 -10.46 4.74
C ASP A 19 4.25 -11.75 3.96
N LEU A 20 4.49 -11.69 2.65
CA LEU A 20 4.34 -12.82 1.74
C LEU A 20 5.69 -13.48 1.48
N VAL A 21 6.72 -12.67 1.30
CA VAL A 21 8.09 -13.10 1.08
C VAL A 21 9.00 -12.16 1.86
N THR A 22 9.94 -12.74 2.59
CA THR A 22 10.95 -11.97 3.31
C THR A 22 12.31 -12.59 3.03
N SER A 23 13.24 -11.78 2.55
CA SER A 23 14.62 -12.20 2.33
C SER A 23 15.55 -11.08 2.80
N HIS A 24 16.87 -11.28 2.60
CA HIS A 24 17.86 -10.31 3.02
C HIS A 24 17.68 -8.94 2.36
N SER A 25 17.26 -8.91 1.10
CA SER A 25 17.20 -7.67 0.30
C SER A 25 15.85 -7.37 -0.31
N VAL A 26 14.85 -8.24 -0.14
CA VAL A 26 13.52 -8.07 -0.73
C VAL A 26 12.46 -8.47 0.27
N ARG A 27 11.41 -7.66 0.35
CA ARG A 27 10.23 -7.97 1.15
C ARG A 27 9.00 -7.70 0.29
N ILE A 28 8.10 -8.67 0.26
CA ILE A 28 6.83 -8.56 -0.47
C ILE A 28 5.71 -8.70 0.53
N GLU A 29 4.78 -7.75 0.53
CA GLU A 29 3.64 -7.80 1.44
C GLU A 29 2.33 -7.50 0.74
N ARG A 30 1.25 -8.08 1.25
CA ARG A 30 -0.11 -7.70 0.92
C ARG A 30 -0.61 -6.72 1.96
N ILE A 31 -1.24 -5.64 1.50
CA ILE A 31 -1.87 -4.65 2.36
C ILE A 31 -3.35 -4.64 2.04
N VAL A 32 -4.20 -4.78 3.05
CA VAL A 32 -5.65 -4.70 2.89
C VAL A 32 -6.15 -3.48 3.67
N SER A 33 -6.80 -2.57 2.96
CA SER A 33 -7.38 -1.35 3.51
C SER A 33 -8.91 -1.41 3.38
N SER A 34 -9.60 -0.85 4.35
CA SER A 34 -11.06 -0.70 4.35
C SER A 34 -11.40 0.77 4.62
N GLY A 35 -11.07 1.64 3.67
CA GLY A 35 -11.32 3.07 3.78
C GLY A 35 -10.30 3.85 4.60
N GLN A 36 -9.27 3.21 5.14
CA GLN A 36 -8.28 3.89 5.95
C GLN A 36 -7.36 4.78 5.12
N SER A 37 -6.83 5.79 5.78
CA SER A 37 -5.77 6.63 5.25
C SER A 37 -4.65 6.75 6.28
N SER A 38 -3.49 7.23 5.85
CA SER A 38 -2.39 7.53 6.76
C SER A 38 -2.80 8.65 7.71
N PRO A 39 -2.20 8.71 8.93
CA PRO A 39 -2.42 9.84 9.84
C PRO A 39 -2.10 11.18 9.16
N GLU A 40 -2.76 12.25 9.59
CA GLU A 40 -2.54 13.59 9.03
C GLU A 40 -1.10 14.07 9.19
N SER A 41 -0.44 13.67 10.28
CA SER A 41 0.94 14.04 10.54
C SER A 41 1.87 12.86 10.29
N GLY A 42 3.06 13.16 9.78
CA GLY A 42 4.07 12.17 9.50
C GLY A 42 4.05 11.67 8.07
N TRP A 43 5.18 11.16 7.65
CA TRP A 43 5.39 10.64 6.30
C TRP A 43 6.04 9.27 6.36
N TYR A 44 5.71 8.40 5.43
CA TYR A 44 6.54 7.24 5.17
C TYR A 44 7.85 7.72 4.55
N ASP A 45 8.95 7.32 5.16
CA ASP A 45 10.31 7.67 4.72
C ASP A 45 11.18 6.43 4.99
N LYS A 46 11.32 5.60 3.97
CA LYS A 46 11.97 4.30 4.12
C LYS A 46 13.32 4.26 3.40
N ASP A 47 14.21 3.44 3.92
CA ASP A 47 15.53 3.19 3.31
C ASP A 47 15.43 2.32 2.06
N GLU A 48 14.28 1.69 1.84
CA GLU A 48 14.04 0.80 0.71
C GLU A 48 13.27 1.52 -0.38
N ASN A 49 13.47 1.10 -1.63
CA ASN A 49 12.55 1.44 -2.70
C ASN A 49 11.26 0.66 -2.50
N GLU A 50 10.15 1.22 -2.94
CA GLU A 50 8.84 0.57 -2.87
C GLU A 50 8.20 0.55 -4.25
N TRP A 51 7.85 -0.65 -4.72
CA TRP A 51 7.00 -0.82 -5.89
C TRP A 51 5.63 -1.25 -5.39
N VAL A 52 4.60 -0.49 -5.69
CA VAL A 52 3.25 -0.74 -5.18
C VAL A 52 2.25 -0.87 -6.32
N LEU A 53 1.40 -1.89 -6.23
CA LEU A 53 0.36 -2.20 -7.20
C LEU A 53 -0.98 -2.31 -6.50
N VAL A 54 -2.02 -1.71 -7.06
CA VAL A 54 -3.40 -1.91 -6.59
C VAL A 54 -4.02 -3.07 -7.33
N LEU A 55 -4.40 -4.12 -6.59
CA LEU A 55 -5.06 -5.32 -7.13
C LEU A 55 -6.58 -5.18 -7.12
N GLU A 56 -7.13 -4.43 -6.17
CA GLU A 56 -8.56 -4.21 -6.01
C GLU A 56 -8.79 -2.88 -5.30
N GLY A 57 -9.88 -2.19 -5.61
CA GLY A 57 -10.18 -0.89 -5.01
C GLY A 57 -9.34 0.23 -5.62
N PHE A 58 -9.07 1.26 -4.84
CA PHE A 58 -8.16 2.34 -5.24
C PHE A 58 -7.54 3.02 -4.01
N GLY A 59 -6.43 3.72 -4.23
CA GLY A 59 -5.81 4.55 -3.22
C GLY A 59 -5.10 5.74 -3.82
N THR A 60 -5.06 6.82 -3.09
CA THR A 60 -4.36 8.05 -3.47
C THR A 60 -3.12 8.21 -2.61
N ILE A 61 -1.98 8.37 -3.26
CA ILE A 61 -0.70 8.62 -2.61
C ILE A 61 -0.35 10.08 -2.80
N VAL A 62 0.01 10.75 -1.70
CA VAL A 62 0.45 12.13 -1.72
C VAL A 62 1.92 12.19 -1.31
N PHE A 63 2.70 12.97 -2.03
CA PHE A 63 4.12 13.19 -1.77
C PHE A 63 4.32 14.51 -1.01
N GLU A 64 5.50 14.67 -0.40
CA GLU A 64 5.80 15.84 0.42
C GLU A 64 5.71 17.16 -0.38
N ASP A 65 5.98 17.11 -1.68
CA ASP A 65 5.89 18.29 -2.56
C ASP A 65 4.43 18.66 -2.91
N GLY A 66 3.44 17.91 -2.43
CA GLY A 66 2.04 18.13 -2.68
C GLY A 66 1.48 17.39 -3.89
N THR A 67 2.31 16.70 -4.66
CA THR A 67 1.86 15.90 -5.81
C THR A 67 1.01 14.73 -5.34
N GLU A 68 -0.10 14.49 -5.99
CA GLU A 68 -0.98 13.36 -5.68
C GLU A 68 -1.12 12.43 -6.88
N THR A 69 -1.17 11.14 -6.61
CA THR A 69 -1.38 10.10 -7.63
C THR A 69 -2.42 9.12 -7.13
N THR A 70 -3.49 8.93 -7.88
CA THR A 70 -4.50 7.92 -7.57
C THR A 70 -4.21 6.66 -8.36
N LEU A 71 -4.07 5.55 -7.65
CA LEU A 71 -3.88 4.23 -8.25
C LEU A 71 -5.20 3.48 -8.21
N ASN A 72 -5.70 3.13 -9.40
CA ASN A 72 -6.87 2.29 -9.56
C ASN A 72 -6.41 0.84 -9.80
N LYS A 73 -7.35 -0.08 -9.87
CA LYS A 73 -7.06 -1.50 -10.11
C LYS A 73 -6.12 -1.69 -11.30
N GLY A 74 -5.00 -2.35 -11.05
CA GLY A 74 -3.96 -2.61 -12.06
C GLY A 74 -2.89 -1.54 -12.16
N ASP A 75 -3.08 -0.38 -11.53
CA ASP A 75 -2.07 0.68 -11.55
C ASP A 75 -0.96 0.37 -10.57
N TYR A 76 0.26 0.73 -10.94
CA TYR A 76 1.42 0.56 -10.08
C TYR A 76 2.33 1.79 -10.14
N LEU A 77 3.16 1.93 -9.12
CA LEU A 77 4.03 3.08 -8.96
C LEU A 77 5.31 2.65 -8.26
N THR A 78 6.44 3.19 -8.70
CA THR A 78 7.71 3.01 -7.98
C THR A 78 7.99 4.27 -7.15
N ILE A 79 8.21 4.06 -5.86
CA ILE A 79 8.56 5.13 -4.93
C ILE A 79 9.99 4.89 -4.49
N PRO A 80 10.93 5.76 -4.91
CA PRO A 80 12.33 5.60 -4.50
C PRO A 80 12.52 5.71 -3.00
N ALA A 81 13.60 5.12 -2.49
CA ALA A 81 13.98 5.25 -1.09
C ALA A 81 14.01 6.74 -0.70
N HIS A 82 13.56 7.04 0.51
CA HIS A 82 13.54 8.37 1.12
C HIS A 82 12.62 9.39 0.43
N GLN A 83 11.82 8.99 -0.55
CA GLN A 83 10.78 9.85 -1.08
C GLN A 83 9.60 9.82 -0.13
N LYS A 84 9.42 10.89 0.64
CA LYS A 84 8.37 10.99 1.65
C LYS A 84 7.00 10.99 1.01
N HIS A 85 6.13 10.12 1.50
CA HIS A 85 4.77 9.96 0.97
C HIS A 85 3.84 9.42 2.05
N LYS A 86 2.55 9.47 1.76
CA LYS A 86 1.53 8.83 2.59
C LYS A 86 0.29 8.56 1.74
N VAL A 87 -0.61 7.75 2.27
CA VAL A 87 -1.88 7.43 1.62
C VAL A 87 -2.93 8.41 2.15
N SER A 88 -3.42 9.30 1.30
CA SER A 88 -4.40 10.30 1.69
C SER A 88 -5.83 9.77 1.64
N LYS A 89 -6.09 8.71 0.84
CA LYS A 89 -7.42 8.16 0.67
C LYS A 89 -7.35 6.73 0.16
N THR A 90 -8.25 5.88 0.65
CA THR A 90 -8.55 4.57 0.04
C THR A 90 -10.05 4.49 -0.21
N ASP A 91 -10.48 3.47 -0.98
CA ASP A 91 -11.88 3.29 -1.36
C ASP A 91 -12.76 3.17 -0.09
N PRO A 92 -13.73 4.07 0.10
CA PRO A 92 -14.58 4.02 1.29
C PRO A 92 -15.65 2.91 1.23
N ASP A 93 -15.94 2.40 0.04
CA ASP A 93 -17.06 1.47 -0.18
C ASP A 93 -16.63 0.03 -0.39
N ASN A 94 -15.36 -0.19 -0.79
CA ASN A 94 -14.84 -1.52 -1.10
C ASN A 94 -13.47 -1.70 -0.46
N LEU A 95 -13.03 -2.95 -0.31
CA LEU A 95 -11.68 -3.23 0.13
C LEU A 95 -10.68 -2.78 -0.93
N THR A 96 -9.57 -2.23 -0.48
CA THR A 96 -8.41 -1.97 -1.33
C THR A 96 -7.35 -3.01 -1.00
N ILE A 97 -6.91 -3.72 -2.00
CA ILE A 97 -5.87 -4.75 -1.87
C ILE A 97 -4.65 -4.28 -2.65
N TRP A 98 -3.55 -4.14 -1.94
CA TRP A 98 -2.28 -3.68 -2.49
C TRP A 98 -1.26 -4.80 -2.44
N LEU A 99 -0.38 -4.80 -3.42
CA LEU A 99 0.84 -5.60 -3.38
C LEU A 99 2.01 -4.63 -3.34
N ALA A 100 2.84 -4.73 -2.31
CA ALA A 100 4.00 -3.86 -2.15
C ALA A 100 5.27 -4.70 -2.15
N VAL A 101 6.25 -4.27 -2.93
CA VAL A 101 7.58 -4.88 -3.01
C VAL A 101 8.59 -3.84 -2.55
N PHE A 102 9.32 -4.17 -1.49
CA PHE A 102 10.39 -3.33 -0.94
C PHE A 102 11.75 -3.94 -1.30
N TYR A 103 12.62 -3.11 -1.86
CA TYR A 103 13.91 -3.61 -2.37
C TYR A 103 15.01 -2.56 -2.39
#